data_245a5bfa717f439954a918817242e7a6
#
_entry.id   245a5bfa717f439954a918817242e7a6
#
_cell.length_a   1.000
_cell.length_b   1.000
_cell.length_c   1.000
_cell.angle_alpha   90.00
_cell.angle_beta   90.00
_cell.angle_gamma   90.00
#
_symmetry.space_group_name_H-M   'P 1'
#
loop_
_entity.id
_entity.type
_entity.pdbx_description
1 polymer ?
#
loop_
_entity_poly.entity_id
_entity_poly.type
_entity_poly.pdbx_seq_one_letter_code
_entity_poly.pdbx_strand_id
1 'polypeptide(L)'
;MANKVTGSTDTSGALTTAPSIMKSILVVGTKKENSTTEIKENTIFGITGTADAKAAFGDNAVVEKIVKVFIQNGADYINGMILGSSETAMADALEASMADKSIKVIIPEGNDTKTIAALKDHLALCEKNDMFRYGVIAPTEEASATQTTLIAYGKTVDSDRIFIPSTLPTLNGAVVDPQVAAAGLGALIMTETDDPALPMNGVSMAGYSGLSRTMLETEMKILANNGITPLYLEGTAPTVYRLVTSCVTDESDHKVWQEGTTRFIADYVLETNENMLRANYKRTKNVVRILNAIKGDIKINMEKFEAAEIIENWDEATLTVTKDPQDMYGALVDYEFDVVTPLYTITITQHMKL
;
A
#
# COMPACT_ATOMS: atom_id res chain seq x y z
N MET A 1 27.96 -19.35 -5.42
CA MET A 1 27.77 -19.27 -3.95
C MET A 1 26.41 -19.87 -3.66
N ALA A 2 26.36 -20.92 -2.83
CA ALA A 2 25.14 -21.64 -2.53
C ALA A 2 24.38 -20.88 -1.42
N ASN A 3 23.15 -20.49 -1.67
CA ASN A 3 22.25 -19.92 -0.66
C ASN A 3 21.91 -21.02 0.36
N LYS A 4 22.36 -20.83 1.58
CA LYS A 4 22.07 -21.71 2.71
C LYS A 4 20.69 -21.32 3.25
N VAL A 5 19.67 -22.13 2.95
CA VAL A 5 18.36 -22.05 3.61
C VAL A 5 18.49 -22.70 4.97
N THR A 6 18.49 -21.92 6.04
CA THR A 6 18.41 -22.45 7.41
C THR A 6 16.94 -22.46 7.80
N GLY A 7 16.29 -23.63 7.71
CA GLY A 7 14.99 -23.86 8.33
C GLY A 7 15.18 -24.09 9.82
N SER A 8 14.59 -23.26 10.69
CA SER A 8 14.36 -23.60 12.09
C SER A 8 12.97 -24.21 12.20
N THR A 9 12.89 -25.46 12.65
CA THR A 9 11.62 -26.04 13.09
C THR A 9 11.29 -25.47 14.46
N ASP A 10 10.42 -24.49 14.51
CA ASP A 10 9.80 -24.05 15.75
C ASP A 10 8.55 -24.90 15.98
N THR A 11 8.52 -25.63 17.09
CA THR A 11 7.43 -26.52 17.49
C THR A 11 6.35 -25.79 18.30
N SER A 12 6.38 -24.47 18.36
CA SER A 12 5.48 -23.64 19.19
C SER A 12 4.21 -23.19 18.47
N GLY A 13 3.79 -23.76 17.34
CA GLY A 13 2.51 -23.41 16.72
C GLY A 13 2.34 -21.95 16.29
N ALA A 14 3.39 -21.16 16.39
CA ALA A 14 3.41 -19.82 15.84
C ALA A 14 3.50 -19.94 14.32
N LEU A 15 2.58 -19.32 13.63
CA LEU A 15 2.62 -19.09 12.19
C LEU A 15 4.03 -18.67 11.80
N THR A 16 4.72 -19.50 11.03
CA THR A 16 5.89 -19.02 10.31
C THR A 16 5.35 -18.01 9.30
N THR A 17 5.44 -16.73 9.63
CA THR A 17 5.23 -15.67 8.67
C THR A 17 6.00 -16.04 7.40
N ALA A 18 5.32 -15.98 6.26
CA ALA A 18 5.99 -16.11 4.97
C ALA A 18 7.21 -15.18 4.98
N PRO A 19 8.32 -15.54 4.31
CA PRO A 19 9.51 -14.71 4.33
C PRO A 19 9.09 -13.31 3.92
N SER A 20 9.24 -12.35 4.86
CA SER A 20 8.92 -10.95 4.65
C SER A 20 9.66 -10.50 3.39
N ILE A 21 8.90 -10.24 2.32
CA ILE A 21 9.45 -9.60 1.13
C ILE A 21 9.90 -8.23 1.62
N MET A 22 11.19 -7.91 1.44
CA MET A 22 11.69 -6.59 1.81
C MET A 22 10.78 -5.54 1.17
N LYS A 23 10.04 -4.81 2.01
CA LYS A 23 9.14 -3.74 1.58
C LYS A 23 9.89 -2.43 1.71
N SER A 24 9.81 -1.58 0.70
CA SER A 24 10.37 -0.23 0.75
C SER A 24 9.36 0.82 0.33
N ILE A 25 9.58 2.05 0.79
CA ILE A 25 8.78 3.21 0.42
C ILE A 25 9.62 4.11 -0.48
N LEU A 26 9.02 4.62 -1.55
CA LEU A 26 9.66 5.54 -2.47
C LEU A 26 9.16 6.96 -2.24
N VAL A 27 10.08 7.88 -1.98
CA VAL A 27 9.81 9.31 -2.06
C VAL A 27 10.41 9.88 -3.34
N VAL A 28 9.57 10.53 -4.14
CA VAL A 28 9.99 11.28 -5.32
C VAL A 28 10.03 12.75 -4.95
N GLY A 29 11.11 13.43 -5.30
CA GLY A 29 11.27 14.85 -4.95
C GLY A 29 12.23 15.58 -5.86
N THR A 30 12.03 16.89 -5.97
CA THR A 30 12.91 17.80 -6.75
C THR A 30 14.20 18.09 -5.99
N LYS A 31 15.31 18.05 -6.69
CA LYS A 31 16.60 18.51 -6.15
C LYS A 31 16.60 20.04 -5.99
N LYS A 32 17.02 20.50 -4.82
CA LYS A 32 17.17 21.94 -4.50
C LYS A 32 18.65 22.32 -4.38
N GLU A 33 18.91 23.61 -4.13
CA GLU A 33 20.25 24.12 -3.87
C GLU A 33 20.92 23.38 -2.68
N ASN A 34 22.24 23.48 -2.61
CA ASN A 34 23.04 22.84 -1.55
C ASN A 34 23.00 21.32 -1.45
N SER A 35 22.54 20.62 -2.50
CA SER A 35 22.77 19.17 -2.60
C SER A 35 24.27 18.89 -2.74
N THR A 36 24.76 17.94 -1.94
CA THR A 36 26.20 17.59 -1.90
C THR A 36 26.51 16.29 -2.66
N THR A 37 25.48 15.62 -3.20
CA THR A 37 25.64 14.37 -3.97
C THR A 37 25.33 14.57 -5.45
N GLU A 38 26.08 13.88 -6.31
CA GLU A 38 25.85 13.87 -7.76
C GLU A 38 24.91 12.71 -8.18
N ILE A 39 23.81 12.55 -7.47
CA ILE A 39 22.80 11.56 -7.86
C ILE A 39 22.08 12.05 -9.11
N LYS A 40 22.00 11.16 -10.12
CA LYS A 40 21.30 11.46 -11.37
C LYS A 40 19.79 11.40 -11.16
N GLU A 41 19.06 12.20 -11.94
CA GLU A 41 17.61 12.12 -12.06
C GLU A 41 17.17 10.69 -12.43
N ASN A 42 15.99 10.28 -11.99
CA ASN A 42 15.39 8.98 -12.25
C ASN A 42 16.27 7.77 -11.82
N THR A 43 17.08 7.97 -10.79
CA THR A 43 17.90 6.89 -10.20
C THR A 43 17.44 6.64 -8.77
N ILE A 44 17.16 5.37 -8.44
CA ILE A 44 16.81 4.94 -7.09
C ILE A 44 18.04 4.95 -6.20
N PHE A 45 17.93 5.49 -5.00
CA PHE A 45 18.98 5.45 -3.98
C PHE A 45 18.37 5.29 -2.58
N GLY A 46 19.07 4.58 -1.71
CA GLY A 46 18.64 4.38 -0.32
C GLY A 46 18.81 5.63 0.53
N ILE A 47 17.90 5.85 1.45
CA ILE A 47 17.93 6.93 2.46
C ILE A 47 17.86 6.27 3.83
N THR A 48 18.88 6.48 4.66
CA THR A 48 18.95 5.95 6.03
C THR A 48 18.57 6.98 7.10
N GLY A 49 18.45 8.24 6.70
CA GLY A 49 18.10 9.32 7.60
C GLY A 49 17.96 10.67 6.93
N THR A 50 17.57 11.67 7.70
CA THR A 50 17.39 13.05 7.20
C THR A 50 18.68 13.67 6.66
N ALA A 51 19.84 13.24 7.13
CA ALA A 51 21.14 13.71 6.62
C ALA A 51 21.36 13.26 5.17
N ASP A 52 21.00 12.00 4.83
CA ASP A 52 21.10 11.48 3.47
C ASP A 52 20.10 12.19 2.55
N ALA A 53 18.86 12.41 3.04
CA ALA A 53 17.85 13.15 2.32
C ALA A 53 18.34 14.58 1.98
N LYS A 54 18.94 15.28 2.95
CA LYS A 54 19.51 16.60 2.73
C LYS A 54 20.70 16.57 1.76
N ALA A 55 21.58 15.59 1.87
CA ALA A 55 22.70 15.43 0.95
C ALA A 55 22.21 15.25 -0.50
N ALA A 56 21.16 14.45 -0.71
CA ALA A 56 20.62 14.13 -2.03
C ALA A 56 19.74 15.23 -2.62
N PHE A 57 18.79 15.74 -1.84
CA PHE A 57 17.77 16.68 -2.31
C PHE A 57 18.12 18.17 -2.02
N GLY A 58 19.22 18.44 -1.31
CA GLY A 58 19.60 19.80 -0.90
C GLY A 58 18.65 20.37 0.14
N ASP A 59 18.36 21.66 0.06
CA ASP A 59 17.47 22.38 0.99
C ASP A 59 15.97 22.09 0.73
N ASN A 60 15.64 20.85 0.36
CA ASN A 60 14.25 20.42 0.23
C ASN A 60 13.66 20.03 1.60
N ALA A 61 13.13 21.03 2.32
CA ALA A 61 12.56 20.85 3.65
C ALA A 61 11.34 19.91 3.67
N VAL A 62 10.66 19.72 2.55
CA VAL A 62 9.52 18.79 2.44
C VAL A 62 10.02 17.36 2.51
N VAL A 63 11.03 17.00 1.70
CA VAL A 63 11.61 15.65 1.71
C VAL A 63 12.26 15.32 3.07
N GLU A 64 12.96 16.27 3.70
CA GLU A 64 13.50 16.05 5.05
C GLU A 64 12.41 15.70 6.07
N LYS A 65 11.24 16.40 6.02
CA LYS A 65 10.09 16.10 6.88
C LYS A 65 9.48 14.75 6.57
N ILE A 66 9.36 14.39 5.29
CA ILE A 66 8.86 13.09 4.85
C ILE A 66 9.69 11.95 5.44
N VAL A 67 11.02 12.03 5.27
CA VAL A 67 11.93 11.00 5.80
C VAL A 67 11.85 10.91 7.32
N LYS A 68 11.73 12.05 8.00
CA LYS A 68 11.53 12.06 9.45
C LYS A 68 10.24 11.36 9.86
N VAL A 69 9.14 11.63 9.18
CA VAL A 69 7.83 10.99 9.42
C VAL A 69 7.92 9.48 9.14
N PHE A 70 8.58 9.05 8.08
CA PHE A 70 8.78 7.64 7.80
C PHE A 70 9.49 6.91 8.94
N ILE A 71 10.62 7.45 9.40
CA ILE A 71 11.39 6.86 10.51
C ILE A 71 10.57 6.84 11.79
N GLN A 72 9.80 7.88 12.09
CA GLN A 72 8.96 7.95 13.29
C GLN A 72 7.80 6.95 13.29
N ASN A 73 7.37 6.49 12.11
CA ASN A 73 6.35 5.46 11.93
C ASN A 73 6.94 4.08 11.62
N GLY A 74 8.23 3.86 11.84
CA GLY A 74 8.87 2.54 11.74
C GLY A 74 9.24 2.09 10.33
N ALA A 75 9.26 2.99 9.34
CA ALA A 75 9.72 2.65 8.00
C ALA A 75 11.25 2.51 7.96
N ASP A 76 11.74 1.28 7.80
CA ASP A 76 13.17 0.96 7.84
C ASP A 76 13.86 1.12 6.47
N TYR A 77 13.12 0.94 5.38
CA TYR A 77 13.66 0.97 4.02
C TYR A 77 13.03 2.09 3.21
N ILE A 78 13.78 3.18 3.09
CA ILE A 78 13.35 4.38 2.38
C ILE A 78 14.22 4.53 1.12
N ASN A 79 13.57 4.61 -0.03
CA ASN A 79 14.19 4.93 -1.29
C ASN A 79 13.86 6.37 -1.70
N GLY A 80 14.84 7.05 -2.23
CA GLY A 80 14.69 8.36 -2.85
C GLY A 80 14.84 8.29 -4.36
N MET A 81 14.20 9.22 -5.06
CA MET A 81 14.38 9.45 -6.48
C MET A 81 14.29 10.94 -6.77
N ILE A 82 15.30 11.47 -7.47
CA ILE A 82 15.32 12.85 -7.89
C ILE A 82 14.49 13.01 -9.16
N LEU A 83 13.50 13.90 -9.09
CA LEU A 83 12.63 14.23 -10.21
C LEU A 83 13.38 15.09 -11.22
N GLY A 84 13.26 14.75 -12.49
CA GLY A 84 13.78 15.57 -13.59
C GLY A 84 12.98 16.86 -13.79
N SER A 85 13.41 17.66 -14.77
CA SER A 85 12.79 18.94 -15.08
C SER A 85 11.87 18.90 -16.30
N SER A 86 11.67 17.73 -16.93
CA SER A 86 10.81 17.56 -18.12
C SER A 86 9.33 17.61 -17.75
N GLU A 87 8.45 17.84 -18.75
CA GLU A 87 7.00 17.74 -18.55
C GLU A 87 6.52 16.33 -18.23
N THR A 88 7.31 15.31 -18.57
CA THR A 88 7.08 13.88 -18.31
C THR A 88 7.84 13.37 -17.09
N ALA A 89 8.54 14.24 -16.36
CA ALA A 89 9.48 13.88 -15.30
C ALA A 89 8.90 12.89 -14.28
N MET A 90 7.64 13.06 -13.87
CA MET A 90 7.01 12.14 -12.93
C MET A 90 6.80 10.75 -13.56
N ALA A 91 6.32 10.67 -14.78
CA ALA A 91 6.14 9.39 -15.48
C ALA A 91 7.48 8.69 -15.70
N ASP A 92 8.51 9.43 -16.11
CA ASP A 92 9.87 8.90 -16.34
C ASP A 92 10.49 8.36 -15.03
N ALA A 93 10.31 9.08 -13.91
CA ALA A 93 10.76 8.66 -12.59
C ALA A 93 10.04 7.39 -12.12
N LEU A 94 8.71 7.34 -12.28
CA LEU A 94 7.92 6.19 -11.90
C LEU A 94 8.25 4.96 -12.76
N GLU A 95 8.46 5.12 -14.08
CA GLU A 95 8.93 4.04 -14.95
C GLU A 95 10.30 3.52 -14.51
N ALA A 96 11.25 4.40 -14.23
CA ALA A 96 12.57 4.01 -13.73
C ALA A 96 12.50 3.26 -12.39
N SER A 97 11.50 3.55 -11.56
CA SER A 97 11.28 2.87 -10.27
C SER A 97 10.91 1.39 -10.43
N MET A 98 10.46 0.94 -11.61
CA MET A 98 10.14 -0.48 -11.85
C MET A 98 11.36 -1.40 -11.77
N ALA A 99 12.57 -0.84 -11.78
CA ALA A 99 13.80 -1.61 -11.58
C ALA A 99 13.90 -2.23 -10.16
N ASP A 100 13.21 -1.66 -9.16
CA ASP A 100 13.22 -2.15 -7.79
C ASP A 100 11.85 -2.71 -7.37
N LYS A 101 11.74 -4.02 -7.31
CA LYS A 101 10.52 -4.73 -6.91
C LYS A 101 10.19 -4.62 -5.42
N SER A 102 11.11 -4.16 -4.59
CA SER A 102 10.88 -3.99 -3.15
C SER A 102 9.96 -2.80 -2.84
N ILE A 103 9.83 -1.84 -3.77
CA ILE A 103 9.00 -0.65 -3.59
C ILE A 103 7.53 -1.08 -3.53
N LYS A 104 6.89 -0.81 -2.39
CA LYS A 104 5.47 -1.10 -2.15
C LYS A 104 4.62 0.16 -2.06
N VAL A 105 5.16 1.24 -1.50
CA VAL A 105 4.44 2.51 -1.35
C VAL A 105 5.18 3.62 -2.06
N ILE A 106 4.46 4.48 -2.77
CA ILE A 106 5.01 5.61 -3.52
C ILE A 106 4.36 6.90 -3.01
N ILE A 107 5.20 7.87 -2.66
CA ILE A 107 4.80 9.23 -2.34
C ILE A 107 5.34 10.15 -3.44
N PRO A 108 4.52 10.56 -4.41
CA PRO A 108 4.95 11.45 -5.49
C PRO A 108 5.12 12.89 -5.01
N GLU A 109 5.97 13.66 -5.69
CA GLU A 109 5.98 15.11 -5.54
C GLU A 109 4.80 15.70 -6.30
N GLY A 110 3.96 16.48 -5.59
CA GLY A 110 2.76 17.08 -6.16
C GLY A 110 1.50 16.22 -6.04
N ASN A 111 0.37 16.86 -6.29
CA ASN A 111 -0.97 16.30 -6.21
C ASN A 111 -1.90 16.86 -7.32
N ASP A 112 -1.29 17.37 -8.37
CA ASP A 112 -1.99 17.86 -9.55
C ASP A 112 -2.46 16.73 -10.46
N THR A 113 -3.31 17.06 -11.43
CA THR A 113 -3.91 16.08 -12.34
C THR A 113 -2.89 15.28 -13.15
N LYS A 114 -1.74 15.88 -13.53
CA LYS A 114 -0.70 15.20 -14.29
C LYS A 114 0.01 14.16 -13.41
N THR A 115 0.35 14.54 -12.17
CA THR A 115 0.95 13.64 -11.17
C THR A 115 0.03 12.47 -10.84
N ILE A 116 -1.28 12.74 -10.64
CA ILE A 116 -2.30 11.73 -10.39
C ILE A 116 -2.38 10.74 -11.56
N ALA A 117 -2.46 11.26 -12.80
CA ALA A 117 -2.54 10.42 -14.00
C ALA A 117 -1.28 9.54 -14.15
N ALA A 118 -0.08 10.11 -14.02
CA ALA A 118 1.16 9.36 -14.09
C ALA A 118 1.25 8.24 -13.03
N LEU A 119 0.81 8.52 -11.79
CA LEU A 119 0.78 7.51 -10.73
C LEU A 119 -0.23 6.40 -11.02
N LYS A 120 -1.44 6.72 -11.48
CA LYS A 120 -2.44 5.71 -11.88
C LYS A 120 -1.92 4.80 -12.98
N ASP A 121 -1.38 5.36 -14.05
CA ASP A 121 -0.85 4.61 -15.18
C ASP A 121 0.30 3.70 -14.75
N HIS A 122 1.17 4.22 -13.88
CA HIS A 122 2.26 3.44 -13.32
C HIS A 122 1.78 2.26 -12.45
N LEU A 123 0.81 2.49 -11.55
CA LEU A 123 0.27 1.43 -10.68
C LEU A 123 -0.41 0.34 -11.51
N ALA A 124 -1.17 0.71 -12.54
CA ALA A 124 -1.78 -0.23 -13.47
C ALA A 124 -0.74 -1.02 -14.29
N LEU A 125 0.37 -0.36 -14.68
CA LEU A 125 1.48 -1.04 -15.36
C LEU A 125 2.22 -1.98 -14.41
N CYS A 126 2.42 -1.59 -13.16
CA CYS A 126 3.05 -2.42 -12.15
C CYS A 126 2.24 -3.70 -11.89
N GLU A 127 0.93 -3.59 -11.74
CA GLU A 127 0.03 -4.75 -11.57
C GLU A 127 0.14 -5.75 -12.72
N LYS A 128 0.17 -5.27 -13.96
CA LYS A 128 0.39 -6.12 -15.15
C LYS A 128 1.75 -6.82 -15.18
N ASN A 129 2.71 -6.35 -14.39
CA ASN A 129 4.07 -6.90 -14.27
C ASN A 129 4.30 -7.60 -12.93
N ASP A 130 3.23 -8.01 -12.23
CA ASP A 130 3.27 -8.70 -10.94
C ASP A 130 4.05 -7.90 -9.87
N MET A 131 3.88 -6.58 -9.89
CA MET A 131 4.43 -5.66 -8.90
C MET A 131 3.27 -4.93 -8.21
N PHE A 132 2.93 -5.38 -7.01
CA PHE A 132 1.82 -4.82 -6.26
C PHE A 132 2.28 -3.62 -5.44
N ARG A 133 1.90 -2.42 -5.90
CA ARG A 133 2.29 -1.14 -5.33
C ARG A 133 1.07 -0.30 -5.01
N TYR A 134 1.26 0.62 -4.06
CA TYR A 134 0.25 1.57 -3.61
C TYR A 134 0.78 2.99 -3.72
N GLY A 135 -0.07 3.93 -4.07
CA GLY A 135 0.22 5.36 -4.03
C GLY A 135 -0.49 6.02 -2.86
N VAL A 136 0.12 7.05 -2.27
CA VAL A 136 -0.58 7.92 -1.33
C VAL A 136 -0.42 9.36 -1.78
N ILE A 137 -1.55 10.05 -1.96
CA ILE A 137 -1.62 11.45 -2.37
C ILE A 137 -2.53 12.18 -1.41
N ALA A 138 -2.05 13.26 -0.80
CA ALA A 138 -2.89 14.09 0.04
C ALA A 138 -3.47 15.26 -0.77
N PRO A 139 -4.71 15.70 -0.43
CA PRO A 139 -5.32 16.89 -1.03
C PRO A 139 -4.57 18.16 -0.63
N THR A 140 -4.74 19.24 -1.39
CA THR A 140 -4.32 20.58 -0.95
C THR A 140 -5.13 21.01 0.28
N GLU A 141 -4.66 22.05 1.00
CA GLU A 141 -5.40 22.63 2.12
C GLU A 141 -6.80 23.09 1.67
N GLU A 142 -6.90 23.74 0.50
CA GLU A 142 -8.18 24.16 -0.08
C GLU A 142 -9.10 22.98 -0.41
N ALA A 143 -8.58 21.91 -1.02
CA ALA A 143 -9.36 20.71 -1.36
C ALA A 143 -9.82 19.96 -0.11
N SER A 144 -9.07 20.01 1.00
CA SER A 144 -9.42 19.38 2.28
C SER A 144 -10.33 20.23 3.17
N ALA A 145 -10.60 21.49 2.79
CA ALA A 145 -11.33 22.45 3.63
C ALA A 145 -12.78 22.04 3.90
N THR A 146 -13.45 21.40 2.94
CA THR A 146 -14.84 20.93 3.09
C THR A 146 -15.03 19.50 2.60
N GLN A 147 -16.08 18.86 3.12
CA GLN A 147 -16.47 17.51 2.65
C GLN A 147 -16.71 17.48 1.13
N THR A 148 -17.37 18.48 0.58
CA THR A 148 -17.73 18.53 -0.85
C THR A 148 -16.51 18.64 -1.75
N THR A 149 -15.56 19.54 -1.40
CA THR A 149 -14.32 19.71 -2.18
C THR A 149 -13.45 18.47 -2.12
N LEU A 150 -13.39 17.83 -0.96
CA LEU A 150 -12.61 16.62 -0.75
C LEU A 150 -13.17 15.42 -1.54
N ILE A 151 -14.48 15.22 -1.54
CA ILE A 151 -15.14 14.20 -2.37
C ILE A 151 -14.90 14.46 -3.86
N ALA A 152 -14.98 15.73 -4.29
CA ALA A 152 -14.68 16.09 -5.68
C ALA A 152 -13.23 15.75 -6.04
N TYR A 153 -12.27 16.04 -5.15
CA TYR A 153 -10.88 15.66 -5.33
C TYR A 153 -10.71 14.13 -5.42
N GLY A 154 -11.31 13.36 -4.50
CA GLY A 154 -11.26 11.89 -4.51
C GLY A 154 -11.74 11.30 -5.83
N LYS A 155 -12.80 11.84 -6.42
CA LYS A 155 -13.32 11.42 -7.73
C LYS A 155 -12.36 11.68 -8.89
N THR A 156 -11.44 12.64 -8.78
CA THR A 156 -10.41 12.84 -9.82
C THR A 156 -9.31 11.78 -9.73
N VAL A 157 -9.08 11.25 -8.53
CA VAL A 157 -8.08 10.20 -8.31
C VAL A 157 -8.63 8.84 -8.71
N ASP A 158 -9.75 8.41 -8.15
CA ASP A 158 -10.49 7.19 -8.47
C ASP A 158 -9.61 5.99 -8.88
N SER A 159 -9.06 5.31 -7.88
CA SER A 159 -8.15 4.17 -8.04
C SER A 159 -8.23 3.24 -6.85
N ASP A 160 -8.22 1.95 -7.09
CA ASP A 160 -8.19 0.89 -6.07
C ASP A 160 -6.80 0.68 -5.43
N ARG A 161 -5.79 1.45 -5.87
CA ARG A 161 -4.41 1.39 -5.39
C ARG A 161 -3.87 2.71 -4.87
N ILE A 162 -4.71 3.75 -4.78
CA ILE A 162 -4.32 5.07 -4.26
C ILE A 162 -5.16 5.39 -3.02
N PHE A 163 -4.49 5.87 -1.97
CA PHE A 163 -5.10 6.27 -0.71
C PHE A 163 -5.01 7.79 -0.53
N ILE A 164 -6.08 8.39 0.01
CA ILE A 164 -6.20 9.84 0.19
C ILE A 164 -6.58 10.12 1.64
N PRO A 165 -5.70 10.75 2.46
CA PRO A 165 -6.08 11.21 3.80
C PRO A 165 -7.09 12.36 3.71
N SER A 166 -8.07 12.37 4.61
CA SER A 166 -9.20 13.32 4.58
C SER A 166 -8.82 14.74 4.98
N THR A 167 -7.73 14.93 5.66
CA THR A 167 -7.29 16.22 6.22
C THR A 167 -5.80 16.23 6.39
N LEU A 168 -5.20 17.42 6.40
CA LEU A 168 -3.78 17.58 6.59
C LEU A 168 -3.45 17.58 8.09
N PRO A 169 -2.46 16.80 8.55
CA PRO A 169 -1.92 16.91 9.89
C PRO A 169 -1.28 18.28 10.14
N THR A 170 -1.07 18.58 11.43
CA THR A 170 -0.32 19.77 11.84
C THR A 170 0.97 19.36 12.55
N LEU A 171 2.00 20.18 12.44
CA LEU A 171 3.25 20.06 13.17
C LEU A 171 3.57 21.40 13.83
N ASN A 172 3.69 21.42 15.16
CA ASN A 172 3.88 22.64 15.95
C ASN A 172 2.81 23.73 15.64
N GLY A 173 1.56 23.30 15.41
CA GLY A 173 0.44 24.19 15.13
C GLY A 173 0.35 24.69 13.68
N ALA A 174 1.30 24.38 12.82
CA ALA A 174 1.24 24.68 11.39
C ALA A 174 0.78 23.47 10.58
N VAL A 175 -0.06 23.68 9.56
CA VAL A 175 -0.45 22.66 8.60
C VAL A 175 0.76 22.19 7.83
N VAL A 176 0.93 20.88 7.69
CA VAL A 176 2.04 20.32 6.92
C VAL A 176 1.75 20.35 5.42
N ASP A 177 2.82 20.28 4.63
CA ASP A 177 2.71 20.08 3.18
C ASP A 177 1.93 18.79 2.85
N PRO A 178 1.09 18.77 1.80
CA PRO A 178 0.34 17.58 1.40
C PRO A 178 1.21 16.33 1.23
N GLN A 179 2.40 16.45 0.68
CA GLN A 179 3.32 15.32 0.51
C GLN A 179 3.78 14.75 1.88
N VAL A 180 4.00 15.63 2.87
CA VAL A 180 4.31 15.21 4.25
C VAL A 180 3.11 14.49 4.90
N ALA A 181 1.89 14.97 4.64
CA ALA A 181 0.67 14.30 5.11
C ALA A 181 0.50 12.91 4.47
N ALA A 182 0.73 12.79 3.17
CA ALA A 182 0.73 11.51 2.45
C ALA A 182 1.76 10.53 3.01
N ALA A 183 2.93 11.04 3.41
CA ALA A 183 4.00 10.22 3.98
C ALA A 183 3.58 9.51 5.28
N GLY A 184 2.81 10.17 6.16
CA GLY A 184 2.33 9.55 7.39
C GLY A 184 1.44 8.34 7.13
N LEU A 185 0.45 8.49 6.25
CA LEU A 185 -0.43 7.39 5.86
C LEU A 185 0.34 6.29 5.09
N GLY A 186 1.25 6.69 4.20
CA GLY A 186 2.09 5.75 3.44
C GLY A 186 3.02 4.92 4.33
N ALA A 187 3.56 5.51 5.39
CA ALA A 187 4.36 4.79 6.37
C ALA A 187 3.53 3.72 7.10
N LEU A 188 2.31 4.06 7.55
CA LEU A 188 1.42 3.08 8.17
C LEU A 188 1.07 1.93 7.21
N ILE A 189 0.71 2.24 5.96
CA ILE A 189 0.43 1.21 4.94
C ILE A 189 1.63 0.27 4.79
N MET A 190 2.85 0.77 4.87
CA MET A 190 4.03 -0.07 4.75
C MET A 190 4.28 -0.92 5.99
N THR A 191 4.09 -0.38 7.20
CA THR A 191 4.47 -1.03 8.46
C THR A 191 3.38 -1.94 9.04
N GLU A 192 2.10 -1.60 8.82
CA GLU A 192 0.97 -2.33 9.41
C GLU A 192 0.40 -3.43 8.48
N THR A 193 0.93 -3.60 7.26
CA THR A 193 0.45 -4.61 6.30
C THR A 193 1.23 -5.92 6.33
N ASP A 194 1.90 -6.25 7.43
CA ASP A 194 2.50 -7.58 7.62
C ASP A 194 1.42 -8.65 7.80
N ASP A 195 0.30 -8.28 8.43
CA ASP A 195 -0.97 -9.02 8.36
C ASP A 195 -1.92 -8.22 7.45
N PRO A 196 -2.17 -8.67 6.20
CA PRO A 196 -2.97 -7.93 5.24
C PRO A 196 -4.46 -7.86 5.61
N ALA A 197 -4.94 -8.74 6.48
CA ALA A 197 -6.33 -8.77 6.94
C ALA A 197 -6.57 -7.88 8.16
N LEU A 198 -5.51 -7.42 8.84
CA LEU A 198 -5.66 -6.59 10.02
C LEU A 198 -6.10 -5.17 9.63
N PRO A 199 -7.28 -4.70 10.08
CA PRO A 199 -7.75 -3.36 9.74
C PRO A 199 -6.92 -2.27 10.45
N MET A 200 -6.70 -1.15 9.77
CA MET A 200 -5.93 -0.03 10.29
C MET A 200 -6.76 0.98 11.12
N ASN A 201 -8.00 0.66 11.45
CA ASN A 201 -8.81 1.55 12.30
C ASN A 201 -8.20 1.66 13.70
N GLY A 202 -8.04 2.90 14.19
CA GLY A 202 -7.40 3.17 15.47
C GLY A 202 -5.87 3.23 15.43
N VAL A 203 -5.24 3.05 14.26
CA VAL A 203 -3.78 3.20 14.12
C VAL A 203 -3.42 4.68 13.98
N SER A 204 -2.51 5.14 14.84
CA SER A 204 -2.10 6.55 14.91
C SER A 204 -0.83 6.83 14.12
N MET A 205 -0.80 7.96 13.42
CA MET A 205 0.39 8.45 12.73
C MET A 205 1.30 9.23 13.68
N ALA A 206 2.52 8.77 13.89
CA ALA A 206 3.51 9.48 14.68
C ALA A 206 4.11 10.69 13.94
N GLY A 207 4.67 11.63 14.70
CA GLY A 207 5.38 12.77 14.13
C GLY A 207 4.54 14.02 13.88
N TYR A 208 3.25 13.99 14.20
CA TYR A 208 2.34 15.12 14.07
C TYR A 208 1.81 15.57 15.44
N SER A 209 1.23 16.77 15.49
CA SER A 209 0.72 17.39 16.73
C SER A 209 -0.77 17.73 16.67
N GLY A 210 -1.48 17.34 15.61
CA GLY A 210 -2.91 17.61 15.42
C GLY A 210 -3.35 17.45 13.98
N LEU A 211 -4.57 17.90 13.70
CA LEU A 211 -5.17 17.97 12.37
C LEU A 211 -5.58 19.40 12.03
N SER A 212 -5.52 19.78 10.75
CA SER A 212 -5.98 21.10 10.30
C SER A 212 -7.49 21.27 10.42
N ARG A 213 -8.23 20.15 10.43
CA ARG A 213 -9.69 20.12 10.58
C ARG A 213 -10.12 18.88 11.37
N THR A 214 -11.07 19.05 12.27
CA THR A 214 -11.77 17.96 12.97
C THR A 214 -13.09 17.67 12.26
N MET A 215 -13.51 16.40 12.29
CA MET A 215 -14.72 15.94 11.62
C MET A 215 -15.64 15.18 12.58
N LEU A 216 -16.94 15.24 12.33
CA LEU A 216 -17.91 14.39 13.01
C LEU A 216 -17.86 12.96 12.45
N GLU A 217 -18.25 11.98 13.25
CA GLU A 217 -18.29 10.58 12.81
C GLU A 217 -19.17 10.37 11.57
N THR A 218 -20.30 11.09 11.48
CA THR A 218 -21.18 11.05 10.30
C THR A 218 -20.48 11.52 9.03
N GLU A 219 -19.65 12.55 9.14
CA GLU A 219 -18.85 13.04 8.03
C GLU A 219 -17.76 12.04 7.65
N MET A 220 -17.06 11.45 8.62
CA MET A 220 -16.06 10.43 8.38
C MET A 220 -16.63 9.22 7.65
N LYS A 221 -17.83 8.74 8.01
CA LYS A 221 -18.54 7.68 7.31
C LYS A 221 -18.85 8.04 5.85
N ILE A 222 -19.31 9.28 5.60
CA ILE A 222 -19.57 9.74 4.24
C ILE A 222 -18.28 9.79 3.42
N LEU A 223 -17.19 10.29 3.98
CA LEU A 223 -15.89 10.36 3.31
C LEU A 223 -15.36 8.96 2.97
N ALA A 224 -15.40 8.02 3.93
CA ALA A 224 -14.98 6.65 3.68
C ALA A 224 -15.78 6.02 2.53
N ASN A 225 -17.09 6.22 2.49
CA ASN A 225 -17.95 5.72 1.39
C ASN A 225 -17.70 6.40 0.03
N ASN A 226 -16.90 7.47 0.01
CA ASN A 226 -16.50 8.20 -1.20
C ASN A 226 -14.99 8.09 -1.47
N GLY A 227 -14.32 7.04 -0.97
CA GLY A 227 -12.93 6.74 -1.31
C GLY A 227 -11.90 7.66 -0.64
N ILE A 228 -12.26 8.27 0.48
CA ILE A 228 -11.36 9.11 1.26
C ILE A 228 -11.11 8.45 2.61
N THR A 229 -9.86 8.25 2.98
CA THR A 229 -9.44 7.71 4.28
C THR A 229 -9.62 8.77 5.37
N PRO A 230 -10.65 8.64 6.25
CA PRO A 230 -10.89 9.64 7.28
C PRO A 230 -9.87 9.53 8.41
N LEU A 231 -9.40 10.70 8.87
CA LEU A 231 -8.52 10.84 10.02
C LEU A 231 -9.25 11.56 11.15
N TYR A 232 -9.02 11.12 12.39
CA TYR A 232 -9.50 11.79 13.60
C TYR A 232 -8.35 11.97 14.60
N LEU A 233 -8.58 12.68 15.69
CA LEU A 233 -7.56 12.84 16.73
C LEU A 233 -7.81 11.85 17.88
N GLU A 234 -6.80 11.07 18.20
CA GLU A 234 -6.72 10.37 19.49
C GLU A 234 -5.67 11.08 20.35
N GLY A 235 -6.16 11.87 21.32
CA GLY A 235 -5.31 12.84 21.98
C GLY A 235 -4.85 13.94 21.01
N THR A 236 -3.58 13.94 20.65
CA THR A 236 -3.00 14.86 19.64
C THR A 236 -2.56 14.15 18.37
N ALA A 237 -2.60 12.82 18.33
CA ALA A 237 -2.14 12.03 17.20
C ALA A 237 -3.24 11.88 16.14
N PRO A 238 -2.97 12.20 14.88
CA PRO A 238 -3.85 11.83 13.78
C PRO A 238 -3.96 10.30 13.68
N THR A 239 -5.19 9.81 13.68
CA THR A 239 -5.51 8.38 13.76
C THR A 239 -6.44 8.00 12.62
N VAL A 240 -6.23 6.83 12.03
CA VAL A 240 -7.05 6.32 10.93
C VAL A 240 -8.40 5.86 11.46
N TYR A 241 -9.50 6.40 10.93
CA TYR A 241 -10.85 5.93 11.23
C TYR A 241 -11.20 4.67 10.46
N ARG A 242 -10.93 4.65 9.17
CA ARG A 242 -11.09 3.52 8.25
C ARG A 242 -10.17 3.72 7.05
N LEU A 243 -9.35 2.74 6.71
CA LEU A 243 -8.50 2.81 5.54
C LEU A 243 -9.29 2.39 4.30
N VAL A 244 -9.45 3.32 3.36
CA VAL A 244 -10.14 3.07 2.09
C VAL A 244 -9.30 3.54 0.93
N THR A 245 -9.36 2.81 -0.18
CA THR A 245 -8.80 3.25 -1.47
C THR A 245 -9.64 4.37 -2.06
N SER A 246 -9.10 5.11 -3.00
CA SER A 246 -9.86 6.18 -3.67
C SER A 246 -10.85 5.66 -4.72
N CYS A 247 -11.07 4.35 -4.83
CA CYS A 247 -12.00 3.74 -5.76
C CYS A 247 -13.44 4.15 -5.45
N VAL A 248 -14.09 4.84 -6.39
CA VAL A 248 -15.50 5.26 -6.29
C VAL A 248 -16.36 4.72 -7.43
N THR A 249 -15.73 4.20 -8.49
CA THR A 249 -16.38 3.61 -9.67
C THR A 249 -16.55 2.10 -9.57
N ASP A 250 -16.24 1.51 -8.41
CA ASP A 250 -16.54 0.10 -8.19
C ASP A 250 -18.06 -0.13 -8.27
N GLU A 251 -18.48 -0.81 -9.35
CA GLU A 251 -19.88 -1.14 -9.63
C GLU A 251 -20.36 -2.36 -8.83
N SER A 252 -19.50 -2.99 -8.04
CA SER A 252 -19.90 -4.09 -7.16
C SER A 252 -20.87 -3.60 -6.09
N ASP A 253 -21.87 -4.41 -5.75
CA ASP A 253 -22.88 -4.08 -4.73
C ASP A 253 -22.27 -3.77 -3.35
N HIS A 254 -21.04 -4.21 -3.10
CA HIS A 254 -20.32 -4.09 -1.83
C HIS A 254 -19.11 -3.17 -1.89
N LYS A 255 -18.81 -2.56 -3.04
CA LYS A 255 -17.59 -1.74 -3.24
C LYS A 255 -16.34 -2.45 -2.73
N VAL A 256 -16.13 -3.66 -3.18
CA VAL A 256 -15.08 -4.58 -2.70
C VAL A 256 -13.70 -3.93 -2.74
N TRP A 257 -13.38 -3.25 -3.83
CA TRP A 257 -12.07 -2.62 -4.05
C TRP A 257 -11.88 -1.28 -3.32
N GLN A 258 -12.94 -0.74 -2.72
CA GLN A 258 -12.84 0.47 -1.90
C GLN A 258 -12.22 0.17 -0.53
N GLU A 259 -12.36 -1.05 -0.01
CA GLU A 259 -11.76 -1.44 1.26
C GLU A 259 -10.26 -1.72 1.10
N GLY A 260 -9.43 -1.03 1.91
CA GLY A 260 -7.97 -1.18 1.82
C GLY A 260 -7.49 -2.59 2.14
N THR A 261 -8.06 -3.23 3.17
CA THR A 261 -7.71 -4.61 3.56
C THR A 261 -8.03 -5.61 2.46
N THR A 262 -9.15 -5.46 1.76
CA THR A 262 -9.49 -6.33 0.61
C THR A 262 -8.40 -6.29 -0.45
N ARG A 263 -7.89 -5.09 -0.76
CA ARG A 263 -6.81 -4.93 -1.73
C ARG A 263 -5.52 -5.57 -1.25
N PHE A 264 -5.17 -5.39 0.01
CA PHE A 264 -3.97 -5.99 0.59
C PHE A 264 -4.03 -7.52 0.62
N ILE A 265 -5.18 -8.11 1.00
CA ILE A 265 -5.38 -9.55 1.00
C ILE A 265 -5.23 -10.12 -0.41
N ALA A 266 -5.90 -9.52 -1.40
CA ALA A 266 -5.84 -9.99 -2.78
C ALA A 266 -4.40 -9.99 -3.33
N ASP A 267 -3.68 -8.88 -3.12
CA ASP A 267 -2.29 -8.76 -3.57
C ASP A 267 -1.35 -9.72 -2.81
N TYR A 268 -1.54 -9.89 -1.49
CA TYR A 268 -0.73 -10.79 -0.67
C TYR A 268 -0.88 -12.26 -1.08
N VAL A 269 -2.12 -12.72 -1.27
CA VAL A 269 -2.41 -14.09 -1.70
C VAL A 269 -1.79 -14.37 -3.06
N LEU A 270 -1.97 -13.46 -4.02
CA LEU A 270 -1.44 -13.61 -5.36
C LEU A 270 0.11 -13.59 -5.36
N GLU A 271 0.72 -12.58 -4.74
CA GLU A 271 2.18 -12.43 -4.68
C GLU A 271 2.86 -13.62 -3.99
N THR A 272 2.26 -14.12 -2.90
CA THR A 272 2.81 -15.27 -2.16
C THR A 272 2.76 -16.53 -3.00
N ASN A 273 1.63 -16.81 -3.67
CA ASN A 273 1.48 -17.96 -4.54
C ASN A 273 2.43 -17.87 -5.75
N GLU A 274 2.53 -16.72 -6.41
CA GLU A 274 3.46 -16.52 -7.52
C GLU A 274 4.92 -16.72 -7.12
N ASN A 275 5.34 -16.15 -6.00
CA ASN A 275 6.70 -16.27 -5.51
C ASN A 275 7.05 -17.74 -5.17
N MET A 276 6.13 -18.46 -4.56
CA MET A 276 6.26 -19.89 -4.29
C MET A 276 6.39 -20.69 -5.60
N LEU A 277 5.52 -20.45 -6.57
CA LEU A 277 5.56 -21.12 -7.85
C LEU A 277 6.84 -20.81 -8.63
N ARG A 278 7.26 -19.55 -8.65
CA ARG A 278 8.54 -19.14 -9.28
C ARG A 278 9.75 -19.78 -8.59
N ALA A 279 9.71 -19.96 -7.29
CA ALA A 279 10.80 -20.61 -6.56
C ALA A 279 10.88 -22.12 -6.83
N ASN A 280 9.73 -22.81 -6.77
CA ASN A 280 9.66 -24.28 -6.79
C ASN A 280 9.72 -24.88 -8.20
N TYR A 281 9.20 -24.18 -9.21
CA TYR A 281 9.00 -24.75 -10.55
C TYR A 281 9.95 -24.20 -11.62
N LYS A 282 11.08 -23.65 -11.23
CA LYS A 282 12.16 -23.29 -12.16
C LYS A 282 12.67 -24.54 -12.90
N ARG A 283 12.77 -24.46 -14.24
CA ARG A 283 13.32 -25.52 -15.09
C ARG A 283 12.54 -26.84 -15.02
N THR A 284 11.23 -26.79 -14.86
CA THR A 284 10.35 -27.96 -14.86
C THR A 284 9.71 -28.19 -16.22
N LYS A 285 9.15 -29.38 -16.43
CA LYS A 285 8.43 -29.75 -17.67
C LYS A 285 6.94 -29.54 -17.45
N ASN A 286 6.24 -29.05 -18.47
CA ASN A 286 4.77 -28.91 -18.46
C ASN A 286 4.10 -30.30 -18.70
N VAL A 287 4.04 -31.09 -17.64
CA VAL A 287 3.43 -32.44 -17.62
C VAL A 287 2.44 -32.56 -16.47
N VAL A 288 1.45 -33.46 -16.62
CA VAL A 288 0.35 -33.66 -15.65
C VAL A 288 0.85 -33.81 -14.20
N ARG A 289 1.92 -34.56 -13.98
CA ARG A 289 2.52 -34.74 -12.64
C ARG A 289 2.94 -33.39 -12.01
N ILE A 290 3.49 -32.46 -12.80
CA ILE A 290 3.90 -31.14 -12.32
C ILE A 290 2.67 -30.27 -12.06
N LEU A 291 1.65 -30.31 -12.91
CA LEU A 291 0.40 -29.58 -12.68
C LEU A 291 -0.28 -30.03 -11.38
N ASN A 292 -0.29 -31.34 -11.11
CA ASN A 292 -0.80 -31.87 -9.84
C ASN A 292 0.06 -31.43 -8.64
N ALA A 293 1.38 -31.30 -8.79
CA ALA A 293 2.25 -30.78 -7.72
C ALA A 293 1.97 -29.30 -7.46
N ILE A 294 1.79 -28.48 -8.50
CA ILE A 294 1.39 -27.08 -8.39
C ILE A 294 0.05 -26.97 -7.65
N LYS A 295 -0.94 -27.81 -8.03
CA LYS A 295 -2.23 -27.86 -7.34
C LYS A 295 -2.06 -28.14 -5.84
N GLY A 296 -1.21 -29.09 -5.49
CA GLY A 296 -0.91 -29.43 -4.10
C GLY A 296 -0.26 -28.28 -3.31
N ASP A 297 0.72 -27.59 -3.91
CA ASP A 297 1.39 -26.47 -3.27
C ASP A 297 0.47 -25.27 -3.06
N ILE A 298 -0.37 -24.93 -4.06
CA ILE A 298 -1.40 -23.88 -3.91
C ILE A 298 -2.39 -24.25 -2.81
N LYS A 299 -2.89 -25.49 -2.79
CA LYS A 299 -3.78 -25.98 -1.73
C LYS A 299 -3.19 -25.72 -0.34
N ILE A 300 -1.94 -26.14 -0.13
CA ILE A 300 -1.26 -25.95 1.16
C ILE A 300 -1.16 -24.46 1.55
N ASN A 301 -0.90 -23.58 0.60
CA ASN A 301 -0.85 -22.14 0.88
C ASN A 301 -2.23 -21.58 1.22
N MET A 302 -3.27 -21.95 0.46
CA MET A 302 -4.64 -21.49 0.74
C MET A 302 -5.12 -21.95 2.12
N GLU A 303 -4.86 -23.22 2.49
CA GLU A 303 -5.14 -23.75 3.84
C GLU A 303 -4.40 -22.96 4.94
N LYS A 304 -3.15 -22.51 4.69
CA LYS A 304 -2.41 -21.65 5.61
C LYS A 304 -3.01 -20.26 5.73
N PHE A 305 -3.45 -19.66 4.62
CA PHE A 305 -4.09 -18.34 4.63
C PHE A 305 -5.41 -18.39 5.40
N GLU A 306 -6.21 -19.44 5.22
CA GLU A 306 -7.45 -19.64 5.96
C GLU A 306 -7.17 -19.87 7.46
N ALA A 307 -6.20 -20.71 7.81
CA ALA A 307 -5.78 -20.94 9.19
C ALA A 307 -5.20 -19.69 9.88
N ALA A 308 -4.67 -18.74 9.09
CA ALA A 308 -4.18 -17.45 9.55
C ALA A 308 -5.25 -16.36 9.55
N GLU A 309 -6.51 -16.69 9.23
CA GLU A 309 -7.63 -15.75 9.14
C GLU A 309 -7.38 -14.59 8.15
N ILE A 310 -6.56 -14.84 7.11
CA ILE A 310 -6.32 -13.89 6.00
C ILE A 310 -7.45 -14.00 4.96
N ILE A 311 -7.91 -15.24 4.71
CA ILE A 311 -9.03 -15.54 3.82
C ILE A 311 -10.05 -16.39 4.58
N GLU A 312 -11.26 -16.47 4.07
CA GLU A 312 -12.31 -17.35 4.60
C GLU A 312 -13.04 -18.09 3.48
N ASN A 313 -13.75 -19.17 3.85
CA ASN A 313 -14.59 -19.96 2.95
C ASN A 313 -13.87 -20.46 1.67
N TRP A 314 -12.57 -20.81 1.79
CA TRP A 314 -11.88 -21.39 0.65
C TRP A 314 -12.34 -22.83 0.38
N ASP A 315 -12.70 -23.13 -0.87
CA ASP A 315 -13.11 -24.46 -1.30
C ASP A 315 -12.09 -25.05 -2.27
N GLU A 316 -11.44 -26.15 -1.87
CA GLU A 316 -10.52 -26.91 -2.73
C GLU A 316 -11.14 -27.32 -4.07
N ALA A 317 -12.45 -27.51 -4.13
CA ALA A 317 -13.14 -27.90 -5.36
C ALA A 317 -13.04 -26.83 -6.47
N THR A 318 -12.86 -25.56 -6.10
CA THR A 318 -12.67 -24.45 -7.06
C THR A 318 -11.26 -24.43 -7.65
N LEU A 319 -10.26 -25.02 -6.98
CA LEU A 319 -8.89 -25.00 -7.44
C LEU A 319 -8.69 -25.90 -8.66
N THR A 320 -8.37 -25.29 -9.77
CA THR A 320 -7.98 -25.99 -11.01
C THR A 320 -6.59 -25.59 -11.46
N VAL A 321 -5.82 -26.56 -11.96
CA VAL A 321 -4.52 -26.33 -12.58
C VAL A 321 -4.47 -27.11 -13.90
N THR A 322 -4.42 -26.37 -15.00
CA THR A 322 -4.48 -26.92 -16.34
C THR A 322 -3.36 -26.38 -17.22
N LYS A 323 -3.09 -27.03 -18.35
CA LYS A 323 -2.22 -26.44 -19.37
C LYS A 323 -2.93 -25.22 -19.97
N ASP A 324 -2.17 -24.17 -20.21
CA ASP A 324 -2.70 -23.02 -20.93
C ASP A 324 -2.98 -23.39 -22.39
N PRO A 325 -4.22 -23.26 -22.88
CA PRO A 325 -4.55 -23.56 -24.26
C PRO A 325 -3.98 -22.53 -25.26
N GLN A 326 -3.61 -21.35 -24.79
CA GLN A 326 -3.07 -20.27 -25.62
C GLN A 326 -1.53 -20.23 -25.60
N ASP A 327 -0.91 -20.70 -24.52
CA ASP A 327 0.54 -20.83 -24.40
C ASP A 327 0.93 -22.27 -24.08
N MET A 328 1.50 -22.96 -25.05
CA MET A 328 1.95 -24.37 -24.90
C MET A 328 2.98 -24.55 -23.77
N TYR A 329 3.62 -23.49 -23.32
CA TYR A 329 4.60 -23.50 -22.23
C TYR A 329 4.00 -23.08 -20.90
N GLY A 330 2.78 -22.56 -20.89
CA GLY A 330 2.06 -22.03 -19.75
C GLY A 330 1.22 -23.07 -19.02
N ALA A 331 0.84 -22.73 -17.77
CA ALA A 331 -0.18 -23.38 -17.00
C ALA A 331 -1.10 -22.31 -16.42
N LEU A 332 -2.41 -22.59 -16.41
CA LEU A 332 -3.42 -21.75 -15.76
C LEU A 332 -3.72 -22.34 -14.40
N VAL A 333 -3.71 -21.47 -13.38
CA VAL A 333 -4.13 -21.75 -12.01
C VAL A 333 -5.33 -20.87 -11.74
N ASP A 334 -6.43 -21.47 -11.32
CA ASP A 334 -7.69 -20.77 -11.01
C ASP A 334 -8.22 -21.28 -9.68
N TYR A 335 -8.66 -20.35 -8.79
CA TYR A 335 -9.21 -20.63 -7.47
C TYR A 335 -10.05 -19.45 -6.96
N GLU A 336 -11.00 -19.75 -6.07
CA GLU A 336 -11.88 -18.79 -5.45
C GLU A 336 -11.72 -18.79 -3.93
N PHE A 337 -11.87 -17.64 -3.29
CA PHE A 337 -11.90 -17.49 -1.83
C PHE A 337 -12.66 -16.22 -1.44
N ASP A 338 -13.14 -16.18 -0.21
CA ASP A 338 -13.72 -14.98 0.38
C ASP A 338 -12.64 -14.21 1.16
N VAL A 339 -12.71 -12.88 1.11
CA VAL A 339 -11.83 -12.02 1.90
C VAL A 339 -12.41 -11.82 3.30
N VAL A 340 -11.57 -11.88 4.32
CA VAL A 340 -11.96 -11.53 5.69
C VAL A 340 -12.36 -10.06 5.75
N THR A 341 -13.54 -9.78 6.29
CA THR A 341 -14.06 -8.41 6.36
C THR A 341 -13.74 -7.75 7.69
N PRO A 342 -13.29 -6.49 7.70
CA PRO A 342 -13.00 -5.76 8.93
C PRO A 342 -14.24 -5.54 9.81
N LEU A 343 -14.09 -5.67 11.13
CA LEU A 343 -15.14 -5.34 12.10
C LEU A 343 -15.05 -3.87 12.50
N TYR A 344 -15.88 -3.01 11.92
CA TYR A 344 -15.88 -1.56 12.21
C TYR A 344 -16.92 -1.12 13.24
N THR A 345 -18.01 -1.86 13.43
CA THR A 345 -19.13 -1.43 14.27
C THR A 345 -19.67 -2.58 15.13
N ILE A 346 -19.74 -2.35 16.43
CA ILE A 346 -20.42 -3.22 17.38
C ILE A 346 -21.62 -2.48 17.95
N THR A 347 -22.83 -2.98 17.73
CA THR A 347 -24.04 -2.39 18.31
C THR A 347 -24.47 -3.16 19.55
N ILE A 348 -24.55 -2.47 20.69
CA ILE A 348 -25.03 -3.06 21.94
C ILE A 348 -26.41 -2.50 22.25
N THR A 349 -27.40 -3.38 22.38
CA THR A 349 -28.73 -3.01 22.85
C THR A 349 -28.92 -3.50 24.28
N GLN A 350 -29.09 -2.58 25.22
CA GLN A 350 -29.31 -2.89 26.62
C GLN A 350 -30.78 -2.70 26.99
N HIS A 351 -31.40 -3.74 27.51
CA HIS A 351 -32.77 -3.70 28.05
C HIS A 351 -32.72 -3.72 29.56
N MET A 352 -33.15 -2.61 30.20
CA MET A 352 -33.35 -2.57 31.66
C MET A 352 -34.78 -2.94 32.00
N LYS A 353 -34.97 -3.88 32.90
CA LYS A 353 -36.26 -4.17 33.52
C LYS A 353 -36.30 -3.50 34.91
N LEU A 354 -37.35 -2.72 35.15
CA LEU A 354 -37.65 -2.14 36.45
C LEU A 354 -38.46 -3.13 37.30
#